data_63359728bb3ab6db6319c05c8a509e1c
#
_entry.id   63359728bb3ab6db6319c05c8a509e1c
#
_cell.length_a   1.000
_cell.length_b   1.000
_cell.length_c   1.000
_cell.angle_alpha   90.00
_cell.angle_beta   90.00
_cell.angle_gamma   90.00
#
_symmetry.space_group_name_H-M   'P 1'
#
loop_
_entity.id
_entity.type
_entity.pdbx_description
1 polymer ?
#
loop_
_entity_poly.entity_id
_entity_poly.type
_entity_poly.pdbx_seq_one_letter_code
_entity_poly.pdbx_strand_id
1 'polypeptide(L)'
;MSFRLQPTPPARPNRCQLFGPGSRPAIFGKMAASAADVINLDLEDSVAPSDKNSARVNIIKALQDLDWGSKTISVRINGLDSPYWYRDVIDVLEQSGG
;
A
#
# COMPACT_ATOMS: atom_id res chain seq x y z
N MET A 1 25.26 -0.35 5.23
CA MET A 1 23.99 -1.09 5.10
C MET A 1 24.22 -2.54 5.40
N SER A 2 23.45 -3.10 6.26
CA SER A 2 23.53 -4.53 6.53
C SER A 2 22.44 -5.26 5.78
N PHE A 3 22.79 -6.36 5.17
CA PHE A 3 21.84 -7.24 4.51
C PHE A 3 21.44 -8.34 5.47
N ARG A 4 20.15 -8.47 5.68
CA ARG A 4 19.60 -9.58 6.44
C ARG A 4 18.76 -10.44 5.52
N LEU A 5 18.97 -11.73 5.59
CA LEU A 5 18.04 -12.66 4.98
C LEU A 5 16.80 -12.72 5.85
N GLN A 6 15.70 -12.26 5.29
CA GLN A 6 14.42 -12.38 5.98
C GLN A 6 13.92 -13.81 5.83
N PRO A 7 13.33 -14.39 6.88
CA PRO A 7 12.70 -15.70 6.72
C PRO A 7 11.58 -15.62 5.69
N THR A 8 11.44 -16.67 4.90
CA THR A 8 10.35 -16.77 3.94
C THR A 8 9.02 -16.75 4.69
N PRO A 9 8.13 -15.82 4.39
CA PRO A 9 6.83 -15.81 5.05
C PRO A 9 6.01 -17.03 4.66
N PRO A 10 5.04 -17.45 5.49
CA PRO A 10 4.17 -18.56 5.13
C PRO A 10 3.41 -18.25 3.83
N ALA A 11 3.16 -19.30 3.06
CA ALA A 11 2.36 -19.16 1.85
C ALA A 11 0.98 -18.63 2.19
N ARG A 12 0.49 -17.70 1.38
CA ARG A 12 -0.83 -17.09 1.55
C ARG A 12 -1.63 -17.23 0.27
N PRO A 13 -2.98 -17.31 0.37
CA PRO A 13 -3.81 -17.30 -0.82
C PRO A 13 -3.59 -16.03 -1.65
N ASN A 14 -3.58 -16.18 -2.96
CA ASN A 14 -3.45 -15.08 -3.90
C ASN A 14 -4.41 -15.32 -5.08
N ARG A 15 -5.68 -15.58 -4.76
CA ARG A 15 -6.71 -15.92 -5.73
C ARG A 15 -7.41 -14.70 -6.28
N CYS A 16 -7.53 -13.65 -5.46
CA CYS A 16 -8.26 -12.45 -5.82
C CYS A 16 -7.51 -11.23 -5.33
N GLN A 17 -7.24 -10.29 -6.23
CA GLN A 17 -6.58 -9.04 -5.90
C GLN A 17 -7.54 -7.88 -6.15
N LEU A 18 -7.52 -6.90 -5.26
CA LEU A 18 -8.36 -5.72 -5.36
C LEU A 18 -7.49 -4.47 -5.28
N PHE A 19 -7.62 -3.59 -6.28
CA PHE A 19 -6.90 -2.33 -6.34
C PHE A 19 -7.75 -1.19 -5.81
N GLY A 20 -7.14 -0.27 -5.08
CA GLY A 20 -7.80 0.94 -4.62
C GLY A 20 -6.86 2.13 -4.67
N PRO A 21 -7.30 3.27 -5.24
CA PRO A 21 -6.46 4.47 -5.29
C PRO A 21 -6.28 5.09 -3.91
N GLY A 22 -5.05 5.50 -3.60
CA GLY A 22 -4.73 6.15 -2.33
C GLY A 22 -5.47 7.46 -2.12
N SER A 23 -5.95 8.07 -3.21
CA SER A 23 -6.72 9.31 -3.15
C SER A 23 -8.16 9.12 -2.68
N ARG A 24 -8.61 7.89 -2.47
CA ARG A 24 -9.98 7.59 -2.05
C ARG A 24 -10.02 6.77 -0.77
N PRO A 25 -9.66 7.36 0.38
CA PRO A 25 -9.57 6.60 1.63
C PRO A 25 -10.89 6.03 2.11
N ALA A 26 -12.01 6.58 1.65
CA ALA A 26 -13.33 6.10 2.05
C ALA A 26 -13.61 4.65 1.65
N ILE A 27 -12.91 4.11 0.64
CA ILE A 27 -13.09 2.73 0.19
C ILE A 27 -12.21 1.74 0.95
N PHE A 28 -11.22 2.19 1.71
CA PHE A 28 -10.24 1.30 2.34
C PHE A 28 -10.90 0.34 3.34
N GLY A 29 -11.85 0.83 4.13
CA GLY A 29 -12.56 -0.02 5.08
C GLY A 29 -13.33 -1.14 4.39
N LYS A 30 -13.96 -0.83 3.26
CA LYS A 30 -14.67 -1.84 2.46
C LYS A 30 -13.71 -2.86 1.87
N MET A 31 -12.53 -2.42 1.43
CA MET A 31 -11.51 -3.31 0.92
C MET A 31 -11.01 -4.26 2.02
N ALA A 32 -10.78 -3.74 3.21
CA ALA A 32 -10.35 -4.55 4.34
C ALA A 32 -11.38 -5.61 4.72
N ALA A 33 -12.66 -5.30 4.57
CA ALA A 33 -13.75 -6.21 4.88
C ALA A 33 -14.09 -7.16 3.73
N SER A 34 -13.49 -6.99 2.55
CA SER A 34 -13.81 -7.80 1.38
C SER A 34 -13.23 -9.21 1.48
N ALA A 35 -13.66 -10.09 0.57
CA ALA A 35 -13.12 -11.44 0.46
C ALA A 35 -11.82 -11.52 -0.34
N ALA A 36 -11.29 -10.39 -0.81
CA ALA A 36 -10.03 -10.38 -1.55
C ALA A 36 -8.87 -10.86 -0.69
N ASP A 37 -7.98 -11.63 -1.27
CA ASP A 37 -6.77 -12.14 -0.59
C ASP A 37 -5.65 -11.10 -0.56
N VAL A 38 -5.57 -10.27 -1.60
CA VAL A 38 -4.53 -9.27 -1.77
C VAL A 38 -5.18 -7.91 -2.03
N ILE A 39 -4.75 -6.92 -1.29
CA ILE A 39 -5.14 -5.52 -1.49
C ILE A 39 -3.95 -4.77 -2.04
N ASN A 40 -4.14 -4.09 -3.17
CA ASN A 40 -3.13 -3.24 -3.77
C ASN A 40 -3.57 -1.78 -3.63
N LEU A 41 -2.87 -1.04 -2.77
CA LEU A 41 -3.12 0.38 -2.57
C LEU A 41 -2.25 1.16 -3.56
N ASP A 42 -2.86 2.02 -4.36
CA ASP A 42 -2.20 2.63 -5.50
C ASP A 42 -1.82 4.08 -5.26
N LEU A 43 -0.56 4.40 -5.56
CA LEU A 43 -0.05 5.77 -5.58
C LEU A 43 0.29 6.25 -6.99
N GLU A 44 0.14 5.40 -7.98
CA GLU A 44 0.62 5.67 -9.34
C GLU A 44 -0.51 6.13 -10.27
N ASP A 45 -0.93 5.27 -11.20
CA ASP A 45 -1.79 5.67 -12.33
C ASP A 45 -3.18 6.14 -11.92
N SER A 46 -3.76 5.57 -10.88
CA SER A 46 -5.10 5.95 -10.44
C SER A 46 -5.12 7.22 -9.58
N VAL A 47 -3.96 7.82 -9.32
CA VAL A 47 -3.83 9.00 -8.48
C VAL A 47 -3.31 10.17 -9.30
N ALA A 48 -4.10 11.25 -9.38
CA ALA A 48 -3.71 12.46 -10.10
C ALA A 48 -2.48 13.12 -9.44
N PRO A 49 -1.64 13.84 -10.20
CA PRO A 49 -0.47 14.51 -9.64
C PRO A 49 -0.77 15.42 -8.45
N SER A 50 -1.90 16.12 -8.49
CA SER A 50 -2.32 17.01 -7.39
C SER A 50 -2.68 16.25 -6.11
N ASP A 51 -2.95 14.95 -6.21
CA ASP A 51 -3.37 14.11 -5.07
C ASP A 51 -2.26 13.20 -4.54
N LYS A 52 -1.06 13.22 -5.15
CA LYS A 52 0.01 12.29 -4.79
C LYS A 52 0.39 12.34 -3.32
N ASN A 53 0.57 13.53 -2.76
CA ASN A 53 0.96 13.66 -1.36
C ASN A 53 -0.14 13.23 -0.40
N SER A 54 -1.38 13.64 -0.65
CA SER A 54 -2.50 13.24 0.19
C SER A 54 -2.78 11.74 0.09
N ALA A 55 -2.63 11.15 -1.08
CA ALA A 55 -2.78 9.71 -1.27
C ALA A 55 -1.76 8.94 -0.43
N ARG A 56 -0.51 9.40 -0.40
CA ARG A 56 0.54 8.77 0.42
C ARG A 56 0.18 8.80 1.90
N VAL A 57 -0.25 9.95 2.39
CA VAL A 57 -0.68 10.09 3.79
C VAL A 57 -1.88 9.18 4.09
N ASN A 58 -2.85 9.12 3.19
CA ASN A 58 -4.02 8.27 3.35
C ASN A 58 -3.63 6.79 3.47
N ILE A 59 -2.71 6.32 2.63
CA ILE A 59 -2.27 4.92 2.65
C ILE A 59 -1.51 4.61 3.94
N ILE A 60 -0.60 5.48 4.34
CA ILE A 60 0.15 5.28 5.57
C ILE A 60 -0.80 5.16 6.77
N LYS A 61 -1.78 6.05 6.85
CA LYS A 61 -2.77 6.03 7.91
C LYS A 61 -3.59 4.75 7.89
N ALA A 62 -3.99 4.29 6.70
CA ALA A 62 -4.75 3.05 6.57
C ALA A 62 -3.93 1.83 7.00
N LEU A 63 -2.64 1.80 6.69
CA LEU A 63 -1.76 0.70 7.11
C LEU A 63 -1.58 0.66 8.62
N GLN A 64 -1.63 1.83 9.28
CA GLN A 64 -1.50 1.91 10.73
C GLN A 64 -2.80 1.61 11.48
N ASP A 65 -3.94 2.07 10.95
CA ASP A 65 -5.19 2.15 11.70
C ASP A 65 -6.20 1.06 11.36
N LEU A 66 -6.16 0.51 10.14
CA LEU A 66 -7.14 -0.49 9.72
C LEU A 66 -6.68 -1.92 10.03
N ASP A 67 -7.63 -2.76 10.40
CA ASP A 67 -7.38 -4.18 10.54
C ASP A 67 -7.58 -4.88 9.19
N TRP A 68 -6.49 -5.28 8.58
CA TRP A 68 -6.49 -5.97 7.29
C TRP A 68 -6.59 -7.49 7.43
N GLY A 69 -6.60 -8.00 8.66
CA GLY A 69 -6.66 -9.43 8.92
C GLY A 69 -5.45 -10.18 8.37
N SER A 70 -5.69 -11.29 7.68
CA SER A 70 -4.63 -12.10 7.07
C SER A 70 -4.35 -11.74 5.62
N LYS A 71 -4.92 -10.65 5.11
CA LYS A 71 -4.70 -10.24 3.72
C LYS A 71 -3.26 -9.81 3.49
N THR A 72 -2.78 -10.04 2.28
CA THR A 72 -1.52 -9.46 1.82
C THR A 72 -1.80 -8.04 1.32
N ILE A 73 -1.05 -7.08 1.84
CA ILE A 73 -1.20 -5.67 1.45
C ILE A 73 0.04 -5.26 0.67
N SER A 74 -0.17 -4.75 -0.52
CA SER A 74 0.90 -4.15 -1.32
C SER A 74 0.57 -2.70 -1.63
N VAL A 75 1.60 -1.90 -1.83
CA VAL A 75 1.46 -0.50 -2.24
C VAL A 75 2.20 -0.33 -3.56
N ARG A 76 1.47 0.08 -4.60
CA ARG A 76 2.11 0.41 -5.87
C ARG A 76 2.60 1.84 -5.82
N ILE A 77 3.91 2.00 -5.86
CA ILE A 77 4.55 3.33 -5.82
C ILE A 77 4.68 3.90 -7.23
N ASN A 78 4.98 5.20 -7.29
CA ASN A 78 5.27 5.85 -8.56
C ASN A 78 6.58 5.33 -9.16
N GLY A 79 6.70 5.39 -10.48
CA GLY A 79 7.87 4.89 -11.19
C GLY A 79 9.14 5.67 -10.89
N LEU A 80 10.29 5.05 -11.13
CA LEU A 80 11.61 5.64 -10.88
C LEU A 80 11.88 6.87 -11.75
N ASP A 81 11.14 7.02 -12.84
CA ASP A 81 11.20 8.17 -13.73
C ASP A 81 10.37 9.36 -13.25
N SER A 82 9.69 9.23 -12.12
CA SER A 82 8.88 10.29 -11.54
C SER A 82 9.59 10.94 -10.35
N PRO A 83 9.18 12.17 -9.93
CA PRO A 83 9.77 12.80 -8.75
C PRO A 83 9.20 12.25 -7.43
N TYR A 84 8.28 11.29 -7.45
CA TYR A 84 7.56 10.85 -6.26
C TYR A 84 8.08 9.57 -5.65
N TRP A 85 8.79 8.74 -6.42
CA TRP A 85 9.08 7.36 -6.02
C TRP A 85 9.83 7.24 -4.70
N TYR A 86 10.82 8.07 -4.47
CA TYR A 86 11.64 7.89 -3.28
C TYR A 86 10.92 8.31 -2.01
N ARG A 87 10.05 9.33 -2.09
CA ARG A 87 9.18 9.69 -0.98
C ARG A 87 8.18 8.59 -0.70
N ASP A 88 7.64 7.98 -1.75
CA ASP A 88 6.71 6.87 -1.60
C ASP A 88 7.38 5.72 -0.84
N VAL A 89 8.59 5.34 -1.24
CA VAL A 89 9.32 4.24 -0.59
C VAL A 89 9.64 4.60 0.85
N ILE A 90 10.28 5.74 1.08
CA ILE A 90 10.75 6.12 2.40
C ILE A 90 9.59 6.30 3.38
N ASP A 91 8.62 7.11 3.00
CA ASP A 91 7.54 7.47 3.92
C ASP A 91 6.65 6.26 4.23
N VAL A 92 6.32 5.45 3.22
CA VAL A 92 5.48 4.27 3.45
C VAL A 92 6.20 3.26 4.33
N LEU A 93 7.45 2.94 4.04
CA LEU A 93 8.19 1.95 4.82
C LEU A 93 8.46 2.41 6.25
N GLU A 94 8.83 3.68 6.43
CA GLU A 94 9.17 4.20 7.76
C GLU A 94 7.94 4.39 8.64
N GLN A 95 6.85 4.88 8.06
CA GLN A 95 5.69 5.32 8.85
C GLN A 95 4.60 4.28 8.96
N SER A 96 4.63 3.24 8.14
CA SER A 96 3.61 2.19 8.19
C SER A 96 3.84 1.16 9.29
N GLY A 97 4.98 1.19 9.94
CA GLY A 97 5.33 0.20 10.96
C GLY A 97 5.97 -1.06 10.40
N GLY A 98 6.36 -1.03 9.17
CA GLY A 98 7.07 -2.15 8.56
C GLY A 98 6.25 -2.98 7.60
#